data_13fb34b2c821960dcad23fe38beb7d83
#
_entry.id   13fb34b2c821960dcad23fe38beb7d83
#
_cell.length_a   1.000
_cell.length_b   1.000
_cell.length_c   1.000
_cell.angle_alpha   90.00
_cell.angle_beta   90.00
_cell.angle_gamma   90.00
#
_symmetry.space_group_name_H-M   'P 1'
#
loop_
_entity.id
_entity.type
_entity.pdbx_description
1 polymer ?
#
loop_
_entity_poly.entity_id
_entity_poly.type
_entity_poly.pdbx_seq_one_letter_code
_entity_poly.pdbx_strand_id
1 'polypeptide(L)'
;SPIHMSKLNNLVQKATNTSADEEEASAKYSGLTGTPEMKKWYADEGEDVYIISDSLRLHGKRFKNSGSDYALVCHGYTSKAKHMAGFVKKFYDRGFNVLAVDARAHGDSEGAKIGMGWPERRDIAGWIKLILSWDPDARIILHGVSMGAATVLMASGETLPENVKAVIADCGYTSEWDEFIWEAETLHIPWFPVLNAASALSKLRDGYD
;
A
#
# COMPACT_ATOMS: atom_id res chain seq x y z
N SER A 1 -22.36 4.36 -19.10
CA SER A 1 -23.49 4.14 -18.18
C SER A 1 -22.96 3.42 -16.93
N PRO A 2 -23.32 3.82 -15.68
CA PRO A 2 -22.84 3.20 -14.44
C PRO A 2 -23.11 1.69 -14.34
N ILE A 3 -24.08 1.19 -15.08
CA ILE A 3 -24.49 -0.22 -15.09
C ILE A 3 -23.44 -1.13 -15.76
N HIS A 4 -22.61 -0.60 -16.66
CA HIS A 4 -21.59 -1.40 -17.36
C HIS A 4 -20.34 -1.64 -16.50
N MET A 5 -19.97 -0.66 -15.65
CA MET A 5 -18.82 -0.77 -14.73
C MET A 5 -19.10 -1.74 -13.58
N SER A 6 -20.34 -1.79 -13.07
CA SER A 6 -20.70 -2.74 -12.01
C SER A 6 -20.67 -4.20 -12.50
N LYS A 7 -21.02 -4.45 -13.78
CA LYS A 7 -20.94 -5.79 -14.38
C LYS A 7 -19.50 -6.23 -14.63
N LEU A 8 -18.61 -5.31 -15.00
CA LEU A 8 -17.19 -5.59 -15.19
C LEU A 8 -16.50 -5.88 -13.84
N ASN A 9 -16.79 -5.08 -12.82
CA ASN A 9 -16.29 -5.35 -11.46
C ASN A 9 -16.81 -6.69 -10.91
N ASN A 10 -18.08 -7.04 -11.17
CA ASN A 10 -18.62 -8.34 -10.76
C ASN A 10 -18.02 -9.51 -11.54
N LEU A 11 -17.63 -9.32 -12.80
CA LEU A 11 -16.94 -10.35 -13.60
C LEU A 11 -15.50 -10.54 -13.12
N VAL A 12 -14.79 -9.46 -12.80
CA VAL A 12 -13.43 -9.51 -12.23
C VAL A 12 -13.47 -10.14 -10.84
N GLN A 13 -14.41 -9.77 -9.97
CA GLN A 13 -14.61 -10.41 -8.67
C GLN A 13 -14.99 -11.90 -8.79
N LYS A 14 -15.77 -12.27 -9.79
CA LYS A 14 -16.18 -13.67 -10.00
C LYS A 14 -15.06 -14.53 -10.60
N ALA A 15 -14.13 -13.93 -11.35
CA ALA A 15 -12.93 -14.58 -11.87
C ALA A 15 -11.83 -14.73 -10.80
N THR A 16 -11.87 -13.93 -9.73
CA THR A 16 -10.90 -13.96 -8.62
C THR A 16 -11.42 -14.65 -7.36
N ASN A 17 -12.67 -15.09 -7.32
CA ASN A 17 -13.31 -15.74 -6.16
C ASN A 17 -13.51 -17.23 -6.39
N THR A 18 -12.42 -17.99 -6.27
CA THR A 18 -12.54 -19.41 -5.90
C THR A 18 -11.86 -19.62 -4.55
N SER A 19 -12.53 -20.30 -3.63
CA SER A 19 -12.03 -20.55 -2.25
C SER A 19 -10.69 -21.31 -2.22
N ALA A 20 -10.37 -22.06 -3.26
CA ALA A 20 -9.07 -22.73 -3.43
C ALA A 20 -7.95 -21.73 -3.78
N ASP A 21 -8.25 -20.70 -4.59
CA ASP A 21 -7.28 -19.67 -4.98
C ASP A 21 -6.96 -18.74 -3.80
N GLU A 22 -7.92 -18.51 -2.87
CA GLU A 22 -7.69 -17.74 -1.64
C GLU A 22 -6.79 -18.49 -0.65
N GLU A 23 -6.92 -19.81 -0.56
CA GLU A 23 -6.11 -20.65 0.34
C GLU A 23 -4.67 -20.80 -0.20
N GLU A 24 -4.51 -20.98 -1.51
CA GLU A 24 -3.22 -21.04 -2.19
C GLU A 24 -2.53 -19.66 -2.20
N ALA A 25 -3.25 -18.58 -2.48
CA ALA A 25 -2.76 -17.21 -2.34
C ALA A 25 -2.38 -16.89 -0.89
N SER A 26 -3.18 -17.32 0.10
CA SER A 26 -2.87 -17.17 1.52
C SER A 26 -1.59 -17.90 1.92
N ALA A 27 -1.36 -19.11 1.40
CA ALA A 27 -0.12 -19.85 1.64
C ALA A 27 1.08 -19.18 0.96
N LYS A 28 0.94 -18.73 -0.28
CA LYS A 28 1.96 -18.01 -1.05
C LYS A 28 2.36 -16.67 -0.42
N TYR A 29 1.41 -15.98 0.19
CA TYR A 29 1.62 -14.68 0.85
C TYR A 29 1.68 -14.78 2.39
N SER A 30 1.83 -15.98 2.97
CA SER A 30 1.89 -16.17 4.43
C SER A 30 3.03 -15.39 5.10
N GLY A 31 4.14 -15.18 4.39
CA GLY A 31 5.24 -14.33 4.84
C GLY A 31 4.86 -12.85 4.99
N LEU A 32 3.92 -12.37 4.17
CA LEU A 32 3.40 -11.02 4.15
C LEU A 32 2.28 -10.85 5.19
N THR A 33 1.26 -11.71 5.13
CA THR A 33 0.06 -11.59 5.98
C THR A 33 0.30 -12.08 7.41
N GLY A 34 1.29 -12.92 7.62
CA GLY A 34 1.65 -13.50 8.91
C GLY A 34 0.72 -14.65 9.34
N THR A 35 1.12 -15.31 10.43
CA THR A 35 0.35 -16.37 11.08
C THR A 35 -0.92 -15.82 11.76
N PRO A 36 -1.89 -16.68 12.14
CA PRO A 36 -3.05 -16.27 12.93
C PRO A 36 -2.66 -15.51 14.20
N GLU A 37 -1.59 -15.94 14.89
CA GLU A 37 -1.08 -15.30 16.10
C GLU A 37 -0.55 -13.88 15.81
N MET A 38 0.18 -13.69 14.70
CA MET A 38 0.66 -12.37 14.27
C MET A 38 -0.50 -11.43 13.93
N LYS A 39 -1.54 -11.94 13.27
CA LYS A 39 -2.75 -11.17 12.96
C LYS A 39 -3.50 -10.76 14.22
N LYS A 40 -3.61 -11.69 15.19
CA LYS A 40 -4.20 -11.38 16.50
C LYS A 40 -3.39 -10.33 17.23
N TRP A 41 -2.07 -10.49 17.31
CA TRP A 41 -1.16 -9.52 17.91
C TRP A 41 -1.30 -8.13 17.25
N TYR A 42 -1.36 -8.08 15.90
CA TYR A 42 -1.58 -6.84 15.16
C TYR A 42 -2.88 -6.13 15.57
N ALA A 43 -3.96 -6.89 15.75
CA ALA A 43 -5.24 -6.33 16.15
C ALA A 43 -5.22 -5.81 17.59
N ASP A 44 -4.60 -6.55 18.50
CA ASP A 44 -4.65 -6.28 19.94
C ASP A 44 -3.66 -5.18 20.38
N GLU A 45 -2.45 -5.13 19.80
CA GLU A 45 -1.36 -4.27 20.29
C GLU A 45 -1.21 -2.95 19.52
N GLY A 46 -1.79 -2.85 18.32
CA GLY A 46 -1.66 -1.67 17.49
C GLY A 46 -2.59 -0.53 17.92
N GLU A 47 -2.04 0.68 17.98
CA GLU A 47 -2.76 1.93 18.23
C GLU A 47 -3.16 2.58 16.90
N ASP A 48 -4.46 2.88 16.71
CA ASP A 48 -4.92 3.58 15.51
C ASP A 48 -4.48 5.05 15.53
N VAL A 49 -3.91 5.49 14.42
CA VAL A 49 -3.42 6.87 14.25
C VAL A 49 -3.88 7.41 12.90
N TYR A 50 -3.95 8.73 12.79
CA TYR A 50 -4.48 9.39 11.61
C TYR A 50 -3.63 10.59 11.22
N ILE A 51 -3.56 10.86 9.92
CA ILE A 51 -3.09 12.14 9.37
C ILE A 51 -4.16 12.72 8.45
N ILE A 52 -4.02 14.02 8.14
CA ILE A 52 -4.75 14.66 7.04
C ILE A 52 -3.75 14.94 5.92
N SER A 53 -4.03 14.42 4.74
CA SER A 53 -3.25 14.65 3.52
C SER A 53 -4.20 14.92 2.36
N ASP A 54 -3.98 15.99 1.60
CA ASP A 54 -4.87 16.43 0.50
C ASP A 54 -6.36 16.48 0.91
N SER A 55 -6.66 16.91 2.15
CA SER A 55 -8.00 16.94 2.76
C SER A 55 -8.61 15.55 3.04
N LEU A 56 -7.88 14.47 2.87
CA LEU A 56 -8.29 13.10 3.21
C LEU A 56 -7.77 12.75 4.60
N ARG A 57 -8.62 12.11 5.41
CA ARG A 57 -8.21 11.49 6.66
C ARG A 57 -7.67 10.10 6.34
N LEU A 58 -6.38 9.90 6.56
CA LEU A 58 -5.70 8.64 6.32
C LEU A 58 -5.43 7.94 7.65
N HIS A 59 -5.61 6.63 7.64
CA HIS A 59 -5.46 5.74 8.79
C HIS A 59 -4.12 5.00 8.75
N GLY A 60 -3.55 4.79 9.91
CA GLY A 60 -2.42 3.91 10.14
C GLY A 60 -2.50 3.26 11.50
N LYS A 61 -1.70 2.22 11.70
CA LYS A 61 -1.61 1.50 12.97
C LYS A 61 -0.19 1.53 13.48
N ARG A 62 -0.01 2.08 14.69
CA ARG A 62 1.29 2.25 15.36
C ARG A 62 1.55 1.13 16.33
N PHE A 63 2.76 0.58 16.30
CA PHE A 63 3.27 -0.42 17.24
C PHE A 63 4.51 0.15 17.92
N LYS A 64 4.39 0.48 19.20
CA LYS A 64 5.46 1.11 19.99
C LYS A 64 6.47 0.06 20.45
N ASN A 65 7.75 0.39 20.30
CA ASN A 65 8.87 -0.36 20.84
C ASN A 65 9.84 0.59 21.54
N SER A 66 10.91 0.06 22.11
CA SER A 66 11.98 0.87 22.69
C SER A 66 12.93 1.39 21.59
N GLY A 67 13.47 2.59 21.79
CA GLY A 67 14.46 3.17 20.88
C GLY A 67 13.84 3.99 19.73
N SER A 68 14.73 4.46 18.85
CA SER A 68 14.43 5.45 17.80
C SER A 68 14.48 4.87 16.38
N ASP A 69 14.46 3.55 16.23
CA ASP A 69 14.33 2.89 14.93
C ASP A 69 12.86 2.70 14.58
N TYR A 70 12.48 3.15 13.37
CA TYR A 70 11.11 3.11 12.87
C TYR A 70 11.05 2.43 11.52
N ALA A 71 10.01 1.63 11.30
CA ALA A 71 9.63 1.12 9.99
C ALA A 71 8.24 1.66 9.60
N LEU A 72 8.16 2.38 8.49
CA LEU A 72 6.91 2.77 7.85
C LEU A 72 6.58 1.73 6.79
N VAL A 73 5.46 1.01 6.94
CA VAL A 73 5.09 -0.16 6.14
C VAL A 73 3.87 0.15 5.29
N CYS A 74 4.02 0.01 3.96
CA CYS A 74 3.02 0.32 2.94
C CYS A 74 2.59 -0.95 2.19
N HIS A 75 1.28 -1.19 2.12
CA HIS A 75 0.68 -2.36 1.47
C HIS A 75 0.56 -2.21 -0.04
N GLY A 76 0.27 -3.32 -0.72
CA GLY A 76 0.01 -3.38 -2.16
C GLY A 76 -1.41 -2.98 -2.57
N TYR A 77 -1.67 -2.96 -3.88
CA TYR A 77 -2.96 -2.70 -4.48
C TYR A 77 -4.05 -3.65 -3.94
N THR A 78 -5.27 -3.14 -3.74
CA THR A 78 -6.42 -3.86 -3.16
C THR A 78 -6.21 -4.48 -1.77
N SER A 79 -5.06 -4.22 -1.14
CA SER A 79 -4.72 -4.68 0.19
C SER A 79 -5.03 -3.62 1.26
N LYS A 80 -4.53 -3.78 2.46
CA LYS A 80 -4.62 -2.83 3.58
C LYS A 80 -3.55 -3.12 4.63
N ALA A 81 -3.32 -2.17 5.52
CA ALA A 81 -2.26 -2.24 6.54
C ALA A 81 -2.28 -3.54 7.35
N LYS A 82 -3.45 -4.03 7.75
CA LYS A 82 -3.57 -5.28 8.51
C LYS A 82 -3.08 -6.53 7.77
N HIS A 83 -3.06 -6.49 6.44
CA HIS A 83 -2.53 -7.60 5.65
C HIS A 83 -1.00 -7.64 5.64
N MET A 84 -0.34 -6.60 6.18
CA MET A 84 1.11 -6.54 6.38
C MET A 84 1.55 -7.05 7.75
N ALA A 85 0.67 -7.68 8.52
CA ALA A 85 0.95 -8.11 9.91
C ALA A 85 2.22 -8.97 10.04
N GLY A 86 2.55 -9.79 9.03
CA GLY A 86 3.79 -10.57 9.00
C GLY A 86 5.04 -9.71 8.97
N PHE A 87 5.09 -8.67 8.13
CA PHE A 87 6.21 -7.72 8.08
C PHE A 87 6.25 -6.84 9.32
N VAL A 88 5.09 -6.33 9.76
CA VAL A 88 4.97 -5.50 10.96
C VAL A 88 5.56 -6.23 12.17
N LYS A 89 5.17 -7.50 12.39
CA LYS A 89 5.67 -8.31 13.50
C LYS A 89 7.16 -8.58 13.38
N LYS A 90 7.67 -8.85 12.19
CA LYS A 90 9.10 -9.09 11.95
C LYS A 90 9.95 -7.85 12.23
N PHE A 91 9.50 -6.65 11.86
CA PHE A 91 10.17 -5.40 12.24
C PHE A 91 10.11 -5.16 13.73
N TYR A 92 8.93 -5.34 14.34
CA TYR A 92 8.72 -5.16 15.77
C TYR A 92 9.64 -6.07 16.60
N ASP A 93 9.75 -7.36 16.24
CA ASP A 93 10.62 -8.33 16.92
C ASP A 93 12.10 -8.01 16.77
N ARG A 94 12.48 -7.18 15.80
CA ARG A 94 13.84 -6.66 15.64
C ARG A 94 14.08 -5.33 16.36
N GLY A 95 13.14 -4.88 17.19
CA GLY A 95 13.25 -3.68 17.99
C GLY A 95 12.77 -2.39 17.35
N PHE A 96 12.18 -2.45 16.14
CA PHE A 96 11.61 -1.27 15.48
C PHE A 96 10.27 -0.87 16.10
N ASN A 97 10.04 0.43 16.24
CA ASN A 97 8.70 0.98 16.23
C ASN A 97 8.14 0.83 14.82
N VAL A 98 6.89 0.45 14.66
CA VAL A 98 6.31 0.23 13.34
C VAL A 98 5.07 1.10 13.14
N LEU A 99 4.95 1.69 11.97
CA LEU A 99 3.76 2.37 11.50
C LEU A 99 3.31 1.70 10.20
N ALA A 100 2.23 0.93 10.24
CA ALA A 100 1.61 0.34 9.06
C ALA A 100 0.45 1.22 8.61
N VAL A 101 0.45 1.65 7.35
CA VAL A 101 -0.50 2.66 6.86
C VAL A 101 -1.44 2.09 5.80
N ASP A 102 -2.70 2.49 5.87
CA ASP A 102 -3.65 2.31 4.78
C ASP A 102 -3.45 3.42 3.75
N ALA A 103 -3.15 3.06 2.52
CA ALA A 103 -3.09 4.01 1.41
C ALA A 103 -4.46 4.65 1.20
N ARG A 104 -4.50 5.84 0.57
CA ARG A 104 -5.78 6.47 0.21
C ARG A 104 -6.67 5.50 -0.57
N ALA A 105 -7.98 5.57 -0.37
CA ALA A 105 -8.98 4.67 -0.94
C ALA A 105 -8.84 3.18 -0.53
N HIS A 106 -8.07 2.87 0.51
CA HIS A 106 -7.92 1.51 1.06
C HIS A 106 -8.16 1.50 2.57
N GLY A 107 -8.53 0.32 3.09
CA GLY A 107 -8.72 0.09 4.52
C GLY A 107 -9.66 1.09 5.17
N ASP A 108 -9.19 1.75 6.22
CA ASP A 108 -9.92 2.78 6.96
C ASP A 108 -9.52 4.21 6.56
N SER A 109 -8.73 4.37 5.50
CA SER A 109 -8.37 5.63 4.90
C SER A 109 -9.45 6.14 3.95
N GLU A 110 -9.69 7.45 3.96
CA GLU A 110 -10.56 8.11 3.00
C GLU A 110 -9.94 8.13 1.59
N GLY A 111 -10.79 8.41 0.61
CA GLY A 111 -10.42 8.54 -0.79
C GLY A 111 -11.38 7.77 -1.69
N ALA A 112 -11.49 8.21 -2.93
CA ALA A 112 -12.34 7.59 -3.95
C ALA A 112 -11.54 7.02 -5.12
N LYS A 113 -10.22 7.28 -5.15
CA LYS A 113 -9.34 6.92 -6.25
C LYS A 113 -8.03 6.37 -5.73
N ILE A 114 -7.54 5.34 -6.39
CA ILE A 114 -6.24 4.74 -6.17
C ILE A 114 -5.30 5.33 -7.21
N GLY A 115 -4.20 5.93 -6.77
CA GLY A 115 -3.27 6.64 -7.65
C GLY A 115 -1.99 5.86 -7.96
N MET A 116 -1.98 4.56 -7.68
CA MET A 116 -0.88 3.62 -8.00
C MET A 116 0.50 4.10 -7.53
N GLY A 117 0.54 4.86 -6.45
CA GLY A 117 1.77 5.39 -5.84
C GLY A 117 2.00 6.89 -6.08
N TRP A 118 1.46 7.47 -7.16
CA TRP A 118 1.78 8.85 -7.52
C TRP A 118 1.24 9.90 -6.53
N PRO A 119 -0.06 9.99 -6.23
CA PRO A 119 -0.54 10.85 -5.15
C PRO A 119 -0.12 10.34 -3.76
N GLU A 120 -0.06 9.01 -3.57
CA GLU A 120 0.30 8.36 -2.30
C GLU A 120 1.71 8.73 -1.84
N ARG A 121 2.66 9.03 -2.75
CA ARG A 121 4.02 9.44 -2.37
C ARG A 121 4.03 10.68 -1.47
N ARG A 122 3.05 11.59 -1.59
CA ARG A 122 2.92 12.77 -0.73
C ARG A 122 2.42 12.43 0.67
N ASP A 123 1.63 11.37 0.78
CA ASP A 123 1.14 10.88 2.07
C ASP A 123 2.29 10.36 2.93
N ILE A 124 3.32 9.77 2.28
CA ILE A 124 4.53 9.31 2.97
C ILE A 124 5.20 10.46 3.74
N ALA A 125 5.28 11.65 3.15
CA ALA A 125 5.83 12.81 3.85
C ALA A 125 4.99 13.20 5.08
N GLY A 126 3.67 13.07 5.01
CA GLY A 126 2.76 13.27 6.14
C GLY A 126 3.00 12.26 7.27
N TRP A 127 3.15 10.99 6.93
CA TRP A 127 3.45 9.92 7.89
C TRP A 127 4.84 10.08 8.54
N ILE A 128 5.85 10.48 7.76
CA ILE A 128 7.18 10.80 8.30
C ILE A 128 7.10 11.95 9.30
N LYS A 129 6.36 13.02 9.00
CA LYS A 129 6.13 14.14 9.93
C LYS A 129 5.47 13.67 11.23
N LEU A 130 4.51 12.76 11.15
CA LEU A 130 3.88 12.19 12.32
C LEU A 130 4.88 11.41 13.18
N ILE A 131 5.73 10.55 12.57
CA ILE A 131 6.79 9.84 13.30
C ILE A 131 7.74 10.83 13.98
N LEU A 132 8.19 11.87 13.27
CA LEU A 132 9.11 12.88 13.81
C LEU A 132 8.47 13.74 14.91
N SER A 133 7.15 13.86 14.94
CA SER A 133 6.45 14.50 16.04
C SER A 133 6.47 13.68 17.33
N TRP A 134 6.58 12.35 17.21
CA TRP A 134 6.73 11.44 18.36
C TRP A 134 8.19 11.31 18.81
N ASP A 135 9.11 11.32 17.82
CA ASP A 135 10.54 11.12 18.05
C ASP A 135 11.34 11.90 16.99
N PRO A 136 11.86 13.09 17.33
CA PRO A 136 12.67 13.89 16.41
C PRO A 136 13.98 13.20 15.98
N ASP A 137 14.48 12.25 16.77
CA ASP A 137 15.71 11.50 16.48
C ASP A 137 15.45 10.17 15.76
N ALA A 138 14.21 9.94 15.32
CA ALA A 138 13.81 8.72 14.62
C ALA A 138 14.71 8.43 13.42
N ARG A 139 15.13 7.15 13.30
CA ARG A 139 15.77 6.60 12.09
C ARG A 139 14.76 5.75 11.36
N ILE A 140 14.34 6.20 10.18
CA ILE A 140 13.16 5.67 9.51
C ILE A 140 13.58 4.82 8.32
N ILE A 141 13.06 3.60 8.23
CA ILE A 141 13.06 2.75 7.04
C ILE A 141 11.68 2.83 6.41
N LEU A 142 11.61 3.13 5.12
CA LEU A 142 10.39 3.01 4.33
C LEU A 142 10.36 1.61 3.71
N HIS A 143 9.30 0.86 3.96
CA HIS A 143 9.10 -0.47 3.39
C HIS A 143 7.77 -0.54 2.64
N GLY A 144 7.78 -1.02 1.41
CA GLY A 144 6.57 -1.18 0.62
C GLY A 144 6.57 -2.46 -0.19
N VAL A 145 5.38 -2.99 -0.46
CA VAL A 145 5.16 -4.17 -1.29
C VAL A 145 4.28 -3.79 -2.47
N SER A 146 4.64 -4.18 -3.69
CA SER A 146 3.89 -3.93 -4.93
C SER A 146 3.59 -2.43 -5.11
N MET A 147 2.33 -1.99 -5.15
CA MET A 147 1.95 -0.56 -5.16
C MET A 147 2.61 0.23 -4.02
N GLY A 148 2.70 -0.35 -2.81
CA GLY A 148 3.42 0.27 -1.69
C GLY A 148 4.91 0.44 -1.97
N ALA A 149 5.54 -0.50 -2.69
CA ALA A 149 6.92 -0.40 -3.12
C ALA A 149 7.11 0.74 -4.14
N ALA A 150 6.22 0.86 -5.12
CA ALA A 150 6.20 1.98 -6.05
C ALA A 150 6.01 3.32 -5.31
N THR A 151 5.10 3.37 -4.34
CA THR A 151 4.85 4.54 -3.49
C THR A 151 6.12 5.01 -2.77
N VAL A 152 6.83 4.11 -2.08
CA VAL A 152 8.05 4.50 -1.34
C VAL A 152 9.21 4.84 -2.25
N LEU A 153 9.32 4.21 -3.43
CA LEU A 153 10.30 4.58 -4.46
C LEU A 153 10.02 5.98 -5.01
N MET A 154 8.78 6.28 -5.37
CA MET A 154 8.38 7.61 -5.84
C MET A 154 8.59 8.67 -4.75
N ALA A 155 8.29 8.35 -3.50
CA ALA A 155 8.57 9.24 -2.37
C ALA A 155 10.06 9.50 -2.18
N SER A 156 10.93 8.53 -2.45
CA SER A 156 12.39 8.71 -2.34
C SER A 156 12.96 9.68 -3.39
N GLY A 157 12.24 9.94 -4.46
CA GLY A 157 12.56 10.98 -5.45
C GLY A 157 12.21 12.39 -5.00
N GLU A 158 11.45 12.55 -3.92
CA GLU A 158 11.12 13.83 -3.30
C GLU A 158 12.21 14.23 -2.27
N THR A 159 12.15 15.47 -1.78
CA THR A 159 13.02 15.89 -0.68
C THR A 159 12.53 15.29 0.63
N LEU A 160 13.17 14.24 1.08
CA LEU A 160 12.91 13.60 2.37
C LEU A 160 13.87 14.09 3.45
N PRO A 161 13.46 14.11 4.74
CA PRO A 161 14.36 14.46 5.84
C PRO A 161 15.47 13.39 6.00
N GLU A 162 16.62 13.82 6.53
CA GLU A 162 17.78 12.95 6.79
C GLU A 162 17.48 11.78 7.73
N ASN A 163 16.38 11.84 8.46
CA ASN A 163 15.85 10.77 9.30
C ASN A 163 15.50 9.51 8.51
N VAL A 164 15.17 9.63 7.22
CA VAL A 164 14.95 8.47 6.33
C VAL A 164 16.29 7.89 5.93
N LYS A 165 16.56 6.66 6.38
CA LYS A 165 17.86 6.00 6.22
C LYS A 165 17.89 4.96 5.10
N ALA A 166 16.74 4.35 4.80
CA ALA A 166 16.66 3.34 3.75
C ALA A 166 15.23 3.24 3.19
N VAL A 167 15.17 2.76 1.95
CA VAL A 167 13.93 2.37 1.27
C VAL A 167 14.06 0.91 0.86
N ILE A 168 13.08 0.10 1.24
CA ILE A 168 12.97 -1.32 0.89
C ILE A 168 11.71 -1.46 0.02
N ALA A 169 11.92 -1.73 -1.25
CA ALA A 169 10.86 -1.93 -2.23
C ALA A 169 10.80 -3.41 -2.61
N ASP A 170 9.74 -4.08 -2.19
CA ASP A 170 9.52 -5.50 -2.48
C ASP A 170 8.51 -5.62 -3.62
N CYS A 171 8.92 -6.22 -4.76
CA CYS A 171 8.11 -6.39 -5.96
C CYS A 171 7.51 -5.06 -6.49
N GLY A 172 8.27 -3.97 -6.41
CA GLY A 172 7.86 -2.68 -6.98
C GLY A 172 7.96 -2.68 -8.50
N TYR A 173 7.06 -1.95 -9.15
CA TYR A 173 7.10 -1.71 -10.58
C TYR A 173 7.72 -0.34 -10.89
N THR A 174 8.31 -0.22 -12.08
CA THR A 174 8.91 1.04 -12.57
C THR A 174 7.92 1.86 -13.38
N SER A 175 6.85 1.23 -13.88
CA SER A 175 5.82 1.82 -14.72
C SER A 175 4.49 1.13 -14.46
N GLU A 176 3.45 1.90 -14.15
CA GLU A 176 2.07 1.41 -14.02
C GLU A 176 1.60 0.76 -15.33
N TRP A 177 2.03 1.33 -16.45
CA TRP A 177 1.66 0.86 -17.77
C TRP A 177 2.17 -0.56 -18.03
N ASP A 178 3.43 -0.84 -17.68
CA ASP A 178 4.02 -2.16 -17.84
C ASP A 178 3.35 -3.18 -16.93
N GLU A 179 2.99 -2.78 -15.70
CA GLU A 179 2.24 -3.63 -14.78
C GLU A 179 0.86 -3.98 -15.32
N PHE A 180 0.12 -3.00 -15.85
CA PHE A 180 -1.18 -3.25 -16.45
C PHE A 180 -1.10 -4.11 -17.72
N ILE A 181 -0.07 -3.95 -18.55
CA ILE A 181 0.17 -4.83 -19.70
C ILE A 181 0.39 -6.26 -19.22
N TRP A 182 1.27 -6.45 -18.23
CA TRP A 182 1.57 -7.77 -17.69
C TRP A 182 0.34 -8.45 -17.09
N GLU A 183 -0.48 -7.71 -16.32
CA GLU A 183 -1.74 -8.23 -15.79
C GLU A 183 -2.73 -8.59 -16.91
N ALA A 184 -2.87 -7.73 -17.91
CA ALA A 184 -3.75 -7.97 -19.04
C ALA A 184 -3.32 -9.24 -19.82
N GLU A 185 -2.03 -9.42 -20.06
CA GLU A 185 -1.47 -10.61 -20.71
C GLU A 185 -1.71 -11.87 -19.87
N THR A 186 -1.52 -11.78 -18.56
CA THR A 186 -1.76 -12.89 -17.63
C THR A 186 -3.22 -13.31 -17.62
N LEU A 187 -4.14 -12.36 -17.73
CA LEU A 187 -5.58 -12.59 -17.81
C LEU A 187 -6.09 -12.89 -19.23
N HIS A 188 -5.18 -12.98 -20.22
CA HIS A 188 -5.51 -13.18 -21.66
C HIS A 188 -6.46 -12.10 -22.20
N ILE A 189 -6.37 -10.87 -21.67
CA ILE A 189 -7.12 -9.71 -22.15
C ILE A 189 -6.25 -8.95 -23.16
N PRO A 190 -6.74 -8.65 -24.38
CA PRO A 190 -6.00 -7.81 -25.32
C PRO A 190 -5.74 -6.44 -24.71
N TRP A 191 -4.49 -6.14 -24.33
CA TRP A 191 -4.13 -4.86 -23.70
C TRP A 191 -4.38 -3.69 -24.69
N PHE A 192 -4.13 -3.89 -25.99
CA PHE A 192 -4.45 -2.92 -27.02
C PHE A 192 -5.80 -3.28 -27.72
N PRO A 193 -6.77 -2.37 -27.91
CA PRO A 193 -6.74 -0.94 -27.53
C PRO A 193 -7.32 -0.63 -26.14
N VAL A 194 -7.60 -1.64 -25.31
CA VAL A 194 -8.36 -1.51 -24.04
C VAL A 194 -7.64 -0.59 -23.04
N LEU A 195 -6.35 -0.82 -22.78
CA LEU A 195 -5.56 0.00 -21.85
C LEU A 195 -5.38 1.43 -22.38
N ASN A 196 -5.19 1.60 -23.68
CA ASN A 196 -5.07 2.94 -24.30
C ASN A 196 -6.36 3.75 -24.12
N ALA A 197 -7.52 3.11 -24.30
CA ALA A 197 -8.81 3.77 -24.08
C ALA A 197 -9.03 4.08 -22.59
N ALA A 198 -8.64 3.18 -21.68
CA ALA A 198 -8.72 3.39 -20.25
C ALA A 198 -7.82 4.55 -19.79
N SER A 199 -6.58 4.61 -20.26
CA SER A 199 -5.65 5.71 -19.99
C SER A 199 -6.18 7.05 -20.49
N ALA A 200 -6.69 7.11 -21.74
CA ALA A 200 -7.28 8.33 -22.28
C ALA A 200 -8.50 8.82 -21.46
N LEU A 201 -9.33 7.90 -20.98
CA LEU A 201 -10.47 8.22 -20.11
C LEU A 201 -10.00 8.68 -18.71
N SER A 202 -8.97 8.07 -18.15
CA SER A 202 -8.37 8.46 -16.88
C SER A 202 -7.78 9.87 -16.96
N LYS A 203 -7.03 10.17 -18.04
CA LYS A 203 -6.47 11.49 -18.29
C LYS A 203 -7.55 12.58 -18.39
N LEU A 204 -8.66 12.29 -19.10
CA LEU A 204 -9.79 13.21 -19.21
C LEU A 204 -10.53 13.43 -17.89
N ARG A 205 -10.63 12.39 -17.05
CA ARG A 205 -11.37 12.45 -15.79
C ARG A 205 -10.52 12.96 -14.62
N ASP A 206 -9.27 12.55 -14.56
CA ASP A 206 -8.41 12.67 -13.38
C ASP A 206 -7.23 13.62 -13.60
N GLY A 207 -6.94 13.98 -14.86
CA GLY A 207 -5.90 14.96 -15.23
C GLY A 207 -4.48 14.40 -15.25
N TYR A 208 -4.32 13.08 -15.09
CA TYR A 208 -3.03 12.38 -15.22
C TYR A 208 -3.22 11.00 -15.87
N ASP A 209 -2.18 10.49 -16.46
CA ASP A 209 -2.04 9.19 -17.13
C ASP A 209 -0.98 8.31 -16.47
#